data_8edf0ab0594646cc3e10a3226f1c15ea
#
_entry.id   8edf0ab0594646cc3e10a3226f1c15ea
#
_cell.length_a   1.000
_cell.length_b   1.000
_cell.length_c   1.000
_cell.angle_alpha   90.00
_cell.angle_beta   90.00
_cell.angle_gamma   90.00
#
_symmetry.space_group_name_H-M   'P 1'
#
loop_
_entity.id
_entity.type
_entity.pdbx_description
1 polymer ?
#
loop_
_entity_poly.entity_id
_entity_poly.type
_entity_poly.pdbx_seq_one_letter_code
_entity_poly.pdbx_strand_id
1 'polypeptide(L)'
;MASRYHARSLITGALLPMHTLADLRAGKLAGITRLNLNADLSEFPEEIFSLADSLEVLDLSGNRLTELPADLHRLKRLKILFCSNNPFTRLPECLGQCEQLFFIGFKACEIVEVPGNALPAALRSLVLTDNRIETLPDAIGECAQLQKLMLAGNRLRQLPESLARCQRLELLRIAVNDFHVLPHWLLEMPALAWLAFAGNPLNDIHTEAPIRQIPWPQLALQQVLGEGASGVIQQARWQADDEASALEVAVKLYKGDVTSDGSPLNEMQACIAAGCHPHLIPVLGEIQDHPHAARGLVMALIAPSFVTLARPPTLESCTRDTYAGTELSLSTVKRMAAGIAAACGHLHAHGINHGDLYAHNILWNEQGDSLLGDFGAAAFYPDQDTGQRLERIEVRAFGILLGELLDCCGVGEAQAEGLRELGARCVQADAQQRPGFAEIAGLL
;
A
#
# COMPACT_ATOMS: atom_id res chain seq x y z
N MET A 1 -3.32 -29.80 5.87
CA MET A 1 -4.12 -29.55 4.65
C MET A 1 -3.80 -28.13 4.23
N ALA A 2 -2.97 -27.96 3.20
CA ALA A 2 -2.48 -26.67 2.76
C ALA A 2 -3.59 -25.89 2.05
N SER A 3 -3.94 -24.73 2.60
CA SER A 3 -4.90 -23.80 2.03
C SER A 3 -4.31 -23.20 0.75
N ARG A 4 -4.94 -23.48 -0.38
CA ARG A 4 -4.64 -22.84 -1.68
C ARG A 4 -5.23 -21.43 -1.69
N TYR A 5 -4.51 -20.46 -1.16
CA TYR A 5 -4.83 -19.05 -1.37
C TYR A 5 -4.14 -18.57 -2.65
N HIS A 6 -4.90 -18.45 -3.71
CA HIS A 6 -4.50 -17.68 -4.88
C HIS A 6 -4.43 -16.22 -4.45
N ALA A 7 -3.22 -15.68 -4.34
CA ALA A 7 -3.00 -14.26 -4.27
C ALA A 7 -3.58 -13.64 -5.55
N ARG A 8 -4.77 -13.01 -5.44
CA ARG A 8 -5.28 -12.16 -6.53
C ARG A 8 -4.23 -11.07 -6.73
N SER A 9 -3.61 -11.08 -7.90
CA SER A 9 -2.67 -10.06 -8.34
C SER A 9 -3.27 -8.67 -8.11
N LEU A 10 -2.59 -7.83 -7.34
CA LEU A 10 -2.91 -6.41 -7.14
C LEU A 10 -2.80 -5.59 -8.45
N ILE A 11 -2.68 -6.26 -9.58
CA ILE A 11 -2.41 -5.67 -10.88
C ILE A 11 -3.59 -5.97 -11.79
N THR A 12 -4.52 -5.04 -11.83
CA THR A 12 -5.73 -5.02 -12.69
C THR A 12 -6.79 -6.08 -12.34
N GLY A 13 -8.05 -5.67 -12.12
CA GLY A 13 -9.19 -6.53 -11.80
C GLY A 13 -9.67 -7.46 -12.94
N ALA A 14 -8.79 -7.85 -13.87
CA ALA A 14 -9.00 -8.89 -14.86
C ALA A 14 -8.08 -10.06 -14.52
N LEU A 15 -8.62 -11.26 -14.43
CA LEU A 15 -7.87 -12.50 -14.44
C LEU A 15 -7.01 -12.50 -15.72
N LEU A 16 -5.70 -12.30 -15.56
CA LEU A 16 -4.77 -12.37 -16.67
C LEU A 16 -4.76 -13.80 -17.20
N PRO A 17 -4.74 -14.01 -18.52
CA PRO A 17 -4.66 -15.34 -19.09
C PRO A 17 -3.42 -16.05 -18.57
N MET A 18 -3.59 -17.21 -17.95
CA MET A 18 -2.51 -18.11 -17.58
C MET A 18 -1.99 -18.75 -18.85
N HIS A 19 -0.70 -18.61 -19.13
CA HIS A 19 -0.05 -19.30 -20.23
C HIS A 19 0.43 -20.68 -19.77
N THR A 20 0.56 -21.60 -20.71
CA THR A 20 1.06 -22.94 -20.41
C THR A 20 2.49 -23.14 -20.93
N LEU A 21 3.28 -23.92 -20.20
CA LEU A 21 4.63 -24.30 -20.65
C LEU A 21 4.57 -25.07 -21.99
N ALA A 22 3.50 -25.82 -22.23
CA ALA A 22 3.28 -26.53 -23.49
C ALA A 22 3.09 -25.57 -24.68
N ASP A 23 2.33 -24.48 -24.50
CA ASP A 23 2.14 -23.48 -25.56
C ASP A 23 3.43 -22.69 -25.84
N LEU A 24 4.21 -22.41 -24.77
CA LEU A 24 5.54 -21.79 -24.93
C LEU A 24 6.46 -22.69 -25.75
N ARG A 25 6.57 -23.96 -25.40
CA ARG A 25 7.38 -25.00 -26.12
C ARG A 25 6.92 -25.22 -27.56
N ALA A 26 5.62 -25.12 -27.80
CA ALA A 26 5.05 -25.21 -29.13
C ALA A 26 5.22 -23.92 -29.98
N GLY A 27 5.86 -22.87 -29.47
CA GLY A 27 6.04 -21.59 -30.18
C GLY A 27 4.77 -20.79 -30.38
N LYS A 28 3.64 -21.16 -29.75
CA LYS A 28 2.34 -20.48 -29.91
C LYS A 28 2.31 -19.10 -29.25
N LEU A 29 3.29 -18.79 -28.40
CA LEU A 29 3.38 -17.53 -27.66
C LEU A 29 4.37 -16.54 -28.31
N ALA A 30 4.78 -16.77 -29.56
CA ALA A 30 5.69 -15.89 -30.26
C ALA A 30 5.11 -14.45 -30.35
N GLY A 31 5.95 -13.46 -29.99
CA GLY A 31 5.59 -12.04 -30.09
C GLY A 31 4.75 -11.49 -28.92
N ILE A 32 4.40 -12.30 -27.91
CA ILE A 32 3.71 -11.76 -26.72
C ILE A 32 4.63 -10.81 -25.94
N THR A 33 4.04 -9.78 -25.33
CA THR A 33 4.76 -8.82 -24.48
C THR A 33 4.67 -9.16 -23.00
N ARG A 34 3.77 -10.07 -22.61
CA ARG A 34 3.53 -10.47 -21.23
C ARG A 34 3.39 -11.99 -21.15
N LEU A 35 4.19 -12.60 -20.27
CA LEU A 35 4.14 -14.02 -19.98
C LEU A 35 3.85 -14.23 -18.50
N ASN A 36 2.85 -15.08 -18.20
CA ASN A 36 2.55 -15.53 -16.84
C ASN A 36 2.56 -17.06 -16.85
N LEU A 37 3.50 -17.66 -16.11
CA LEU A 37 3.69 -19.11 -15.98
C LEU A 37 3.68 -19.51 -14.50
N ASN A 38 2.63 -20.21 -14.09
CA ASN A 38 2.56 -20.93 -12.81
C ASN A 38 2.33 -22.41 -13.12
N ALA A 39 3.40 -23.19 -13.12
CA ALA A 39 3.40 -24.58 -13.62
C ALA A 39 4.29 -25.47 -12.75
N ASP A 40 4.43 -25.15 -11.45
CA ASP A 40 5.25 -25.91 -10.49
C ASP A 40 6.72 -26.04 -10.93
N LEU A 41 7.25 -24.96 -11.53
CA LEU A 41 8.59 -24.92 -12.13
C LEU A 41 9.66 -24.95 -11.04
N SER A 42 10.59 -25.90 -11.10
CA SER A 42 11.81 -25.95 -10.27
C SER A 42 13.04 -25.35 -10.96
N GLU A 43 12.97 -25.14 -12.28
CA GLU A 43 14.02 -24.54 -13.09
C GLU A 43 13.42 -23.54 -14.05
N PHE A 44 14.20 -22.52 -14.43
CA PHE A 44 13.78 -21.52 -15.42
C PHE A 44 13.67 -22.17 -16.81
N PRO A 45 12.51 -22.08 -17.49
CA PRO A 45 12.36 -22.64 -18.84
C PRO A 45 13.16 -21.85 -19.87
N GLU A 46 14.18 -22.45 -20.46
CA GLU A 46 15.03 -21.85 -21.51
C GLU A 46 14.23 -21.36 -22.72
N GLU A 47 13.07 -21.95 -22.97
CA GLU A 47 12.15 -21.55 -24.05
C GLU A 47 11.65 -20.10 -23.90
N ILE A 48 11.70 -19.50 -22.71
CA ILE A 48 11.35 -18.08 -22.49
C ILE A 48 12.24 -17.17 -23.32
N PHE A 49 13.49 -17.54 -23.57
CA PHE A 49 14.39 -16.74 -24.42
C PHE A 49 13.96 -16.65 -25.88
N SER A 50 13.05 -17.52 -26.36
CA SER A 50 12.42 -17.35 -27.67
C SER A 50 11.57 -16.08 -27.79
N LEU A 51 11.22 -15.46 -26.66
CA LEU A 51 10.46 -14.23 -26.58
C LEU A 51 11.32 -12.98 -26.35
N ALA A 52 12.65 -13.07 -26.48
CA ALA A 52 13.60 -12.02 -26.12
C ALA A 52 13.33 -10.67 -26.81
N ASP A 53 12.80 -10.69 -28.04
CA ASP A 53 12.55 -9.49 -28.84
C ASP A 53 11.19 -8.83 -28.52
N SER A 54 10.32 -9.48 -27.73
CA SER A 54 8.97 -8.96 -27.45
C SER A 54 8.63 -8.86 -25.98
N LEU A 55 9.17 -9.71 -25.11
CA LEU A 55 8.74 -9.86 -23.72
C LEU A 55 9.13 -8.65 -22.86
N GLU A 56 8.12 -7.98 -22.31
CA GLU A 56 8.28 -6.82 -21.42
C GLU A 56 7.93 -7.16 -19.95
N VAL A 57 6.99 -8.09 -19.74
CA VAL A 57 6.53 -8.48 -18.40
C VAL A 57 6.64 -9.98 -18.26
N LEU A 58 7.39 -10.44 -17.27
CA LEU A 58 7.55 -11.85 -16.93
C LEU A 58 7.06 -12.08 -15.50
N ASP A 59 6.05 -12.94 -15.35
CA ASP A 59 5.53 -13.38 -14.06
C ASP A 59 5.72 -14.89 -13.91
N LEU A 60 6.63 -15.26 -12.99
CA LEU A 60 6.97 -16.61 -12.58
C LEU A 60 6.55 -16.88 -11.12
N SER A 61 5.63 -16.11 -10.58
CA SER A 61 5.19 -16.26 -9.21
C SER A 61 4.48 -17.59 -8.96
N GLY A 62 4.59 -18.10 -7.72
CA GLY A 62 3.92 -19.34 -7.30
C GLY A 62 4.53 -20.62 -7.86
N ASN A 63 5.82 -20.61 -8.15
CA ASN A 63 6.59 -21.80 -8.58
C ASN A 63 7.54 -22.27 -7.48
N ARG A 64 8.54 -23.08 -7.84
CA ARG A 64 9.58 -23.61 -6.94
C ARG A 64 10.99 -23.21 -7.38
N LEU A 65 11.12 -22.05 -8.01
CA LEU A 65 12.40 -21.54 -8.48
C LEU A 65 13.28 -21.09 -7.30
N THR A 66 14.55 -21.45 -7.36
CA THR A 66 15.59 -21.02 -6.39
C THR A 66 16.59 -20.05 -7.01
N GLU A 67 16.67 -20.02 -8.35
CA GLU A 67 17.61 -19.20 -9.12
C GLU A 67 17.01 -18.77 -10.47
N LEU A 68 17.64 -17.78 -11.09
CA LEU A 68 17.38 -17.34 -12.46
C LEU A 68 18.67 -17.52 -13.29
N PRO A 69 18.57 -17.71 -14.62
CA PRO A 69 19.74 -17.92 -15.46
C PRO A 69 20.64 -16.67 -15.46
N ALA A 70 21.96 -16.89 -15.44
CA ALA A 70 22.94 -15.81 -15.40
C ALA A 70 22.84 -14.85 -16.61
N ASP A 71 22.34 -15.36 -17.73
CA ASP A 71 22.15 -14.62 -18.99
C ASP A 71 20.71 -14.09 -19.17
N LEU A 72 19.96 -13.87 -18.08
CA LEU A 72 18.60 -13.29 -18.11
C LEU A 72 18.53 -11.98 -18.91
N HIS A 73 19.62 -11.20 -18.96
CA HIS A 73 19.76 -9.97 -19.76
C HIS A 73 19.57 -10.17 -21.27
N ARG A 74 19.54 -11.43 -21.76
CA ARG A 74 19.12 -11.75 -23.15
C ARG A 74 17.68 -11.32 -23.43
N LEU A 75 16.84 -11.23 -22.40
CA LEU A 75 15.50 -10.65 -22.49
C LEU A 75 15.59 -9.11 -22.53
N LYS A 76 16.07 -8.58 -23.64
CA LYS A 76 16.46 -7.16 -23.82
C LYS A 76 15.33 -6.14 -23.58
N ARG A 77 14.07 -6.58 -23.68
CA ARG A 77 12.88 -5.74 -23.47
C ARG A 77 12.23 -5.93 -22.12
N LEU A 78 12.80 -6.77 -21.25
CA LEU A 78 12.23 -7.06 -19.94
C LEU A 78 12.25 -5.82 -19.06
N LYS A 79 11.07 -5.36 -18.67
CA LYS A 79 10.81 -4.17 -17.85
C LYS A 79 10.34 -4.52 -16.45
N ILE A 80 9.58 -5.61 -16.32
CA ILE A 80 8.88 -6.01 -15.10
C ILE A 80 9.06 -7.50 -14.89
N LEU A 81 9.53 -7.87 -13.68
CA LEU A 81 9.70 -9.26 -13.28
C LEU A 81 9.02 -9.53 -11.95
N PHE A 82 8.19 -10.57 -11.90
CA PHE A 82 7.62 -11.13 -10.68
C PHE A 82 8.09 -12.57 -10.49
N CYS A 83 8.62 -12.85 -9.29
CA CYS A 83 9.02 -14.18 -8.83
C CYS A 83 8.51 -14.44 -7.39
N SER A 84 7.40 -13.82 -6.99
CA SER A 84 6.84 -13.97 -5.65
C SER A 84 6.41 -15.42 -5.36
N ASN A 85 6.37 -15.80 -4.08
CA ASN A 85 6.02 -17.18 -3.67
C ASN A 85 6.89 -18.25 -4.34
N ASN A 86 8.21 -18.04 -4.35
CA ASN A 86 9.23 -18.99 -4.76
C ASN A 86 10.29 -19.10 -3.65
N PRO A 87 11.01 -20.22 -3.50
CA PRO A 87 11.98 -20.41 -2.42
C PRO A 87 13.36 -19.80 -2.73
N PHE A 88 13.40 -18.54 -3.20
CA PHE A 88 14.65 -17.81 -3.37
C PHE A 88 15.22 -17.43 -2.00
N THR A 89 16.47 -17.76 -1.74
CA THR A 89 17.19 -17.34 -0.51
C THR A 89 18.07 -16.10 -0.71
N ARG A 90 18.33 -15.72 -1.95
CA ARG A 90 19.14 -14.58 -2.37
C ARG A 90 18.52 -13.89 -3.58
N LEU A 91 18.55 -12.58 -3.63
CA LEU A 91 18.13 -11.86 -4.83
C LEU A 91 19.12 -12.14 -5.97
N PRO A 92 18.67 -12.63 -7.15
CA PRO A 92 19.57 -13.04 -8.23
C PRO A 92 20.40 -11.88 -8.80
N GLU A 93 21.71 -12.04 -8.88
CA GLU A 93 22.64 -11.00 -9.39
C GLU A 93 22.45 -10.67 -10.87
N CYS A 94 21.93 -11.61 -11.66
CA CYS A 94 21.64 -11.39 -13.08
C CYS A 94 20.65 -10.26 -13.35
N LEU A 95 19.81 -9.86 -12.35
CA LEU A 95 18.87 -8.76 -12.46
C LEU A 95 19.56 -7.42 -12.73
N GLY A 96 20.72 -7.18 -12.11
CA GLY A 96 21.48 -5.94 -12.29
C GLY A 96 22.01 -5.72 -13.71
N GLN A 97 22.06 -6.78 -14.54
CA GLN A 97 22.47 -6.71 -15.94
C GLN A 97 21.29 -6.41 -16.90
N CYS A 98 20.05 -6.42 -16.39
CA CYS A 98 18.87 -6.16 -17.21
C CYS A 98 18.60 -4.65 -17.29
N GLU A 99 19.14 -3.98 -18.32
CA GLU A 99 19.17 -2.52 -18.44
C GLU A 99 17.80 -1.84 -18.40
N GLN A 100 16.74 -2.49 -18.90
CA GLN A 100 15.39 -1.93 -18.94
C GLN A 100 14.52 -2.35 -17.74
N LEU A 101 15.03 -3.20 -16.85
CA LEU A 101 14.27 -3.73 -15.72
C LEU A 101 14.09 -2.66 -14.65
N PHE A 102 12.87 -2.15 -14.51
CA PHE A 102 12.55 -1.11 -13.54
C PHE A 102 11.62 -1.56 -12.42
N PHE A 103 10.98 -2.72 -12.54
CA PHE A 103 10.11 -3.29 -11.51
C PHE A 103 10.56 -4.72 -11.18
N ILE A 104 10.84 -4.96 -9.90
CA ILE A 104 11.27 -6.28 -9.37
C ILE A 104 10.36 -6.64 -8.20
N GLY A 105 9.73 -7.83 -8.26
CA GLY A 105 8.87 -8.35 -7.21
C GLY A 105 9.24 -9.78 -6.79
N PHE A 106 9.71 -9.92 -5.52
CA PHE A 106 10.01 -11.19 -4.87
C PHE A 106 9.35 -11.23 -3.49
N LYS A 107 8.03 -11.06 -3.45
CA LYS A 107 7.25 -11.15 -2.22
C LYS A 107 7.11 -12.60 -1.76
N ALA A 108 7.09 -12.82 -0.43
CA ALA A 108 6.88 -14.14 0.19
C ALA A 108 7.83 -15.20 -0.38
N CYS A 109 9.12 -14.88 -0.40
CA CYS A 109 10.22 -15.77 -0.67
C CYS A 109 10.96 -16.05 0.65
N GLU A 110 12.18 -16.54 0.57
CA GLU A 110 13.00 -16.82 1.75
C GLU A 110 14.30 -15.99 1.75
N ILE A 111 14.28 -14.84 1.06
CA ILE A 111 15.48 -14.03 0.81
C ILE A 111 16.07 -13.53 2.11
N VAL A 112 17.36 -13.83 2.31
CA VAL A 112 18.17 -13.32 3.43
C VAL A 112 19.21 -12.28 2.97
N GLU A 113 19.57 -12.30 1.66
CA GLU A 113 20.63 -11.44 1.11
C GLU A 113 20.17 -10.72 -0.16
N VAL A 114 20.45 -9.42 -0.20
CA VAL A 114 20.27 -8.56 -1.37
C VAL A 114 21.65 -8.08 -1.84
N PRO A 115 22.26 -8.72 -2.85
CA PRO A 115 23.55 -8.28 -3.40
C PRO A 115 23.43 -6.92 -4.06
N GLY A 116 24.44 -6.04 -3.89
CA GLY A 116 24.41 -4.71 -4.50
C GLY A 116 24.36 -4.73 -6.02
N ASN A 117 25.04 -5.70 -6.64
CA ASN A 117 25.06 -5.90 -8.09
C ASN A 117 23.76 -6.55 -8.66
N ALA A 118 22.81 -6.93 -7.80
CA ALA A 118 21.48 -7.37 -8.24
C ALA A 118 20.51 -6.20 -8.56
N LEU A 119 20.89 -4.96 -8.24
CA LEU A 119 20.04 -3.78 -8.38
C LEU A 119 20.30 -3.06 -9.71
N PRO A 120 19.39 -3.11 -10.70
CA PRO A 120 19.60 -2.42 -11.97
C PRO A 120 19.48 -0.90 -11.83
N ALA A 121 20.25 -0.15 -12.62
CA ALA A 121 20.26 1.32 -12.59
C ALA A 121 18.87 1.95 -12.90
N ALA A 122 18.06 1.26 -13.70
CA ALA A 122 16.70 1.69 -14.05
C ALA A 122 15.67 1.42 -12.95
N LEU A 123 16.05 0.82 -11.82
CA LEU A 123 15.14 0.36 -10.78
C LEU A 123 14.25 1.49 -10.25
N ARG A 124 12.94 1.33 -10.41
CA ARG A 124 11.90 2.27 -9.99
C ARG A 124 11.05 1.71 -8.85
N SER A 125 10.82 0.39 -8.87
CA SER A 125 10.03 -0.31 -7.84
C SER A 125 10.67 -1.62 -7.43
N LEU A 126 10.89 -1.79 -6.12
CA LEU A 126 11.42 -3.01 -5.53
C LEU A 126 10.47 -3.53 -4.45
N VAL A 127 9.94 -4.73 -4.65
CA VAL A 127 9.02 -5.39 -3.72
C VAL A 127 9.68 -6.65 -3.16
N LEU A 128 10.08 -6.59 -1.89
CA LEU A 128 10.70 -7.67 -1.13
C LEU A 128 9.93 -7.96 0.17
N THR A 129 8.63 -7.69 0.18
CA THR A 129 7.73 -7.94 1.31
C THR A 129 7.76 -9.42 1.71
N ASP A 130 7.68 -9.71 3.00
CA ASP A 130 7.59 -11.06 3.58
C ASP A 130 8.79 -11.94 3.16
N ASN A 131 9.97 -11.53 3.62
CA ASN A 131 11.25 -12.21 3.45
C ASN A 131 12.02 -12.28 4.80
N ARG A 132 13.32 -12.55 4.77
CA ARG A 132 14.15 -12.69 5.96
C ARG A 132 15.37 -11.76 5.94
N ILE A 133 15.22 -10.60 5.27
CA ILE A 133 16.31 -9.64 5.04
C ILE A 133 16.63 -8.91 6.33
N GLU A 134 17.92 -8.92 6.73
CA GLU A 134 18.41 -8.21 7.92
C GLU A 134 19.10 -6.88 7.57
N THR A 135 19.65 -6.79 6.35
CA THR A 135 20.37 -5.59 5.88
C THR A 135 20.13 -5.36 4.38
N LEU A 136 20.17 -4.10 3.96
CA LEU A 136 20.22 -3.71 2.55
C LEU A 136 21.64 -3.27 2.18
N PRO A 137 22.07 -3.49 0.93
CA PRO A 137 23.39 -3.03 0.47
C PRO A 137 23.43 -1.52 0.28
N ASP A 138 24.58 -0.89 0.50
CA ASP A 138 24.79 0.53 0.23
C ASP A 138 24.56 0.92 -1.24
N ALA A 139 24.70 -0.02 -2.15
CA ALA A 139 24.39 0.16 -3.56
C ALA A 139 22.91 0.54 -3.84
N ILE A 140 21.98 0.33 -2.90
CA ILE A 140 20.59 0.81 -3.03
C ILE A 140 20.54 2.32 -3.30
N GLY A 141 21.48 3.09 -2.72
CA GLY A 141 21.58 4.54 -2.92
C GLY A 141 22.04 4.96 -4.31
N GLU A 142 22.41 4.03 -5.19
CA GLU A 142 22.75 4.27 -6.59
C GLU A 142 21.50 4.18 -7.49
N CYS A 143 20.40 3.65 -6.97
CA CYS A 143 19.11 3.55 -7.68
C CYS A 143 18.41 4.91 -7.73
N ALA A 144 18.93 5.86 -8.50
CA ALA A 144 18.41 7.25 -8.57
C ALA A 144 16.96 7.37 -9.06
N GLN A 145 16.42 6.33 -9.70
CA GLN A 145 15.03 6.27 -10.18
C GLN A 145 14.07 5.62 -9.18
N LEU A 146 14.55 5.14 -8.03
CA LEU A 146 13.73 4.41 -7.06
C LEU A 146 12.62 5.31 -6.49
N GLN A 147 11.37 4.91 -6.74
CA GLN A 147 10.16 5.59 -6.26
C GLN A 147 9.41 4.76 -5.21
N LYS A 148 9.47 3.42 -5.30
CA LYS A 148 8.70 2.51 -4.45
C LYS A 148 9.60 1.42 -3.89
N LEU A 149 9.65 1.31 -2.55
CA LEU A 149 10.42 0.30 -1.84
C LEU A 149 9.54 -0.38 -0.79
N MET A 150 9.29 -1.67 -0.97
CA MET A 150 8.39 -2.45 -0.11
C MET A 150 9.16 -3.58 0.59
N LEU A 151 9.37 -3.43 1.88
CA LEU A 151 10.20 -4.28 2.75
C LEU A 151 9.43 -4.77 3.99
N ALA A 152 8.10 -4.62 4.04
CA ALA A 152 7.31 -5.07 5.17
C ALA A 152 7.50 -6.56 5.44
N GLY A 153 7.50 -6.99 6.72
CA GLY A 153 7.66 -8.40 7.08
C GLY A 153 9.06 -8.94 6.83
N ASN A 154 10.09 -8.18 7.17
CA ASN A 154 11.50 -8.60 7.15
C ASN A 154 12.11 -8.54 8.56
N ARG A 155 13.44 -8.48 8.68
CA ARG A 155 14.18 -8.44 9.94
C ARG A 155 15.15 -7.24 10.01
N LEU A 156 14.78 -6.17 9.30
CA LEU A 156 15.62 -4.98 9.23
C LEU A 156 15.61 -4.24 10.56
N ARG A 157 16.80 -3.85 11.03
CA ARG A 157 16.99 -3.01 12.22
C ARG A 157 17.33 -1.57 11.88
N GLN A 158 17.82 -1.35 10.67
CA GLN A 158 18.22 -0.05 10.16
C GLN A 158 18.15 -0.03 8.64
N LEU A 159 18.08 1.17 8.07
CA LEU A 159 18.26 1.43 6.65
C LEU A 159 19.67 1.96 6.40
N PRO A 160 20.32 1.61 5.28
CA PRO A 160 21.62 2.19 4.95
C PRO A 160 21.49 3.70 4.69
N GLU A 161 22.41 4.52 5.18
CA GLU A 161 22.41 5.97 4.98
C GLU A 161 22.44 6.35 3.49
N SER A 162 23.02 5.49 2.66
CA SER A 162 23.05 5.66 1.21
C SER A 162 21.64 5.79 0.58
N LEU A 163 20.60 5.20 1.20
CA LEU A 163 19.22 5.30 0.72
C LEU A 163 18.72 6.76 0.68
N ALA A 164 19.30 7.65 1.51
CA ALA A 164 19.01 9.08 1.46
C ALA A 164 19.32 9.71 0.09
N ARG A 165 20.17 9.07 -0.76
CA ARG A 165 20.44 9.52 -2.13
C ARG A 165 19.30 9.23 -3.11
N CYS A 166 18.37 8.35 -2.75
CA CYS A 166 17.18 8.06 -3.57
C CYS A 166 16.15 9.18 -3.46
N GLN A 167 16.46 10.35 -4.01
CA GLN A 167 15.68 11.59 -3.89
C GLN A 167 14.27 11.50 -4.51
N ARG A 168 13.98 10.43 -5.26
CA ARG A 168 12.68 10.17 -5.88
C ARG A 168 11.83 9.17 -5.08
N LEU A 169 12.31 8.67 -3.94
CA LEU A 169 11.57 7.69 -3.13
C LEU A 169 10.31 8.34 -2.54
N GLU A 170 9.15 7.89 -3.01
CA GLU A 170 7.85 8.42 -2.62
C GLU A 170 7.11 7.49 -1.66
N LEU A 171 7.28 6.17 -1.83
CA LEU A 171 6.62 5.16 -1.01
C LEU A 171 7.64 4.21 -0.39
N LEU A 172 7.59 4.10 0.94
CA LEU A 172 8.40 3.17 1.71
C LEU A 172 7.52 2.35 2.67
N ARG A 173 7.62 1.02 2.60
CA ARG A 173 6.94 0.09 3.48
C ARG A 173 7.98 -0.70 4.27
N ILE A 174 8.13 -0.40 5.56
CA ILE A 174 9.05 -1.06 6.51
C ILE A 174 8.31 -1.58 7.74
N ALA A 175 7.00 -1.75 7.65
CA ALA A 175 6.17 -2.33 8.72
C ALA A 175 6.61 -3.77 9.05
N VAL A 176 6.39 -4.20 10.29
CA VAL A 176 6.71 -5.55 10.76
C VAL A 176 8.17 -5.91 10.47
N ASN A 177 9.08 -5.13 11.02
CA ASN A 177 10.52 -5.31 11.04
C ASN A 177 11.05 -5.12 12.48
N ASP A 178 12.34 -4.93 12.68
CA ASP A 178 12.98 -4.79 13.99
C ASP A 178 13.50 -3.36 14.25
N PHE A 179 12.87 -2.32 13.72
CA PHE A 179 13.28 -0.94 13.92
C PHE A 179 12.95 -0.45 15.34
N HIS A 180 13.95 0.08 16.04
CA HIS A 180 13.79 0.75 17.34
C HIS A 180 13.69 2.28 17.20
N VAL A 181 14.11 2.84 16.08
CA VAL A 181 14.07 4.26 15.75
C VAL A 181 14.01 4.44 14.24
N LEU A 182 13.30 5.47 13.77
CA LEU A 182 13.37 5.90 12.37
C LEU A 182 14.60 6.80 12.18
N PRO A 183 15.41 6.59 11.13
CA PRO A 183 16.53 7.47 10.84
C PRO A 183 16.06 8.90 10.58
N HIS A 184 16.71 9.89 11.14
CA HIS A 184 16.34 11.30 11.01
C HIS A 184 16.29 11.77 9.54
N TRP A 185 17.28 11.35 8.72
CA TRP A 185 17.32 11.67 7.30
C TRP A 185 16.11 11.13 6.51
N LEU A 186 15.49 10.03 6.97
CA LEU A 186 14.31 9.46 6.32
C LEU A 186 13.12 10.43 6.40
N LEU A 187 12.94 11.09 7.56
CA LEU A 187 11.85 12.02 7.81
C LEU A 187 12.03 13.37 7.08
N GLU A 188 13.20 13.58 6.47
CA GLU A 188 13.54 14.77 5.69
C GLU A 188 13.60 14.51 4.17
N MET A 189 13.32 13.28 3.73
CA MET A 189 13.36 12.94 2.30
C MET A 189 12.35 13.78 1.48
N PRO A 190 12.81 14.43 0.39
CA PRO A 190 12.02 15.45 -0.31
C PRO A 190 10.79 14.89 -1.01
N ALA A 191 10.84 13.65 -1.48
CA ALA A 191 9.76 13.04 -2.23
C ALA A 191 8.88 12.10 -1.41
N LEU A 192 9.29 11.70 -0.19
CA LEU A 192 8.56 10.73 0.61
C LEU A 192 7.17 11.28 0.99
N ALA A 193 6.14 10.50 0.70
CA ALA A 193 4.74 10.83 0.93
C ALA A 193 3.97 9.70 1.64
N TRP A 194 4.35 8.45 1.42
CA TRP A 194 3.66 7.28 1.97
C TRP A 194 4.64 6.39 2.72
N LEU A 195 4.54 6.38 4.05
CA LEU A 195 5.44 5.64 4.94
C LEU A 195 4.62 4.74 5.87
N ALA A 196 4.77 3.41 5.71
CA ALA A 196 4.23 2.44 6.65
C ALA A 196 5.36 1.82 7.48
N PHE A 197 5.24 1.90 8.81
CA PHE A 197 6.26 1.41 9.74
C PHE A 197 5.67 0.75 11.01
N ALA A 198 4.37 0.44 11.02
CA ALA A 198 3.69 -0.22 12.14
C ALA A 198 4.26 -1.61 12.43
N GLY A 199 4.11 -2.09 13.66
CA GLY A 199 4.57 -3.42 14.07
C GLY A 199 6.09 -3.55 14.21
N ASN A 200 6.78 -2.45 14.40
CA ASN A 200 8.18 -2.40 14.80
C ASN A 200 8.31 -2.15 16.31
N PRO A 201 9.41 -2.50 16.97
CA PRO A 201 9.63 -2.19 18.39
C PRO A 201 9.44 -0.71 18.76
N LEU A 202 9.73 0.20 17.84
CA LEU A 202 9.52 1.64 18.05
C LEU A 202 8.03 2.03 18.22
N ASN A 203 7.10 1.17 17.79
CA ASN A 203 5.65 1.39 17.87
C ASN A 203 4.98 0.62 19.01
N ASP A 204 5.73 0.00 19.90
CA ASP A 204 5.19 -0.81 20.99
C ASP A 204 4.52 0.08 22.06
N ILE A 205 3.57 0.88 21.61
CA ILE A 205 2.76 1.77 22.43
C ILE A 205 1.43 1.06 22.65
N HIS A 206 1.26 0.47 23.82
CA HIS A 206 0.00 -0.12 24.22
C HIS A 206 -1.03 0.98 24.53
N THR A 207 -1.77 1.39 23.53
CA THR A 207 -2.97 2.21 23.72
C THR A 207 -4.18 1.28 23.86
N GLU A 208 -4.56 0.94 25.07
CA GLU A 208 -5.88 0.35 25.35
C GLU A 208 -6.93 1.47 25.24
N ALA A 209 -7.30 1.85 24.02
CA ALA A 209 -8.45 2.70 23.85
C ALA A 209 -9.72 1.88 24.19
N PRO A 210 -10.56 2.33 25.13
CA PRO A 210 -11.76 1.60 25.49
C PRO A 210 -12.70 1.54 24.28
N ILE A 211 -13.05 0.32 23.88
CA ILE A 211 -14.01 0.07 22.81
C ILE A 211 -15.07 -0.92 23.27
N ARG A 212 -16.30 -0.74 22.79
CA ARG A 212 -17.40 -1.65 23.03
C ARG A 212 -17.04 -3.06 22.54
N GLN A 213 -17.19 -4.07 23.40
CA GLN A 213 -17.07 -5.47 23.01
C GLN A 213 -18.42 -5.96 22.51
N ILE A 214 -18.46 -6.53 21.30
CA ILE A 214 -19.69 -7.00 20.66
C ILE A 214 -19.61 -8.52 20.55
N PRO A 215 -20.45 -9.27 21.30
CA PRO A 215 -20.49 -10.72 21.24
C PRO A 215 -20.86 -11.22 19.84
N TRP A 216 -20.08 -12.17 19.30
CA TRP A 216 -20.32 -12.77 17.99
C TRP A 216 -21.75 -13.27 17.76
N PRO A 217 -22.45 -13.91 18.74
CA PRO A 217 -23.82 -14.37 18.55
C PRO A 217 -24.84 -13.25 18.27
N GLN A 218 -24.51 -11.99 18.57
CA GLN A 218 -25.36 -10.84 18.25
C GLN A 218 -25.27 -10.41 16.79
N LEU A 219 -24.34 -10.99 16.00
CA LEU A 219 -24.07 -10.63 14.61
C LEU A 219 -24.59 -11.70 13.65
N ALA A 220 -25.55 -11.34 12.82
CA ALA A 220 -26.02 -12.18 11.72
C ALA A 220 -25.39 -11.73 10.40
N LEU A 221 -24.31 -12.42 9.97
CA LEU A 221 -23.61 -12.12 8.73
C LEU A 221 -24.52 -12.29 7.52
N GLN A 222 -24.30 -11.44 6.52
CA GLN A 222 -25.01 -11.42 5.25
C GLN A 222 -24.02 -11.52 4.08
N GLN A 223 -24.16 -10.67 3.08
CA GLN A 223 -23.31 -10.68 1.88
C GLN A 223 -21.91 -10.10 2.12
N VAL A 224 -20.94 -10.58 1.35
CA VAL A 224 -19.60 -10.01 1.31
C VAL A 224 -19.65 -8.65 0.59
N LEU A 225 -19.17 -7.62 1.24
CA LEU A 225 -19.04 -6.26 0.70
C LEU A 225 -17.70 -6.06 0.00
N GLY A 226 -16.65 -6.72 0.53
CA GLY A 226 -15.31 -6.64 -0.04
C GLY A 226 -14.35 -7.62 0.62
N GLU A 227 -13.28 -7.93 -0.10
CA GLU A 227 -12.17 -8.75 0.39
C GLU A 227 -10.86 -8.12 -0.02
N GLY A 228 -9.99 -7.85 0.95
CA GLY A 228 -8.66 -7.30 0.78
C GLY A 228 -7.56 -8.18 1.35
N ALA A 229 -6.33 -7.67 1.32
CA ALA A 229 -5.17 -8.36 1.88
C ALA A 229 -5.31 -8.56 3.40
N SER A 230 -5.78 -7.55 4.12
CA SER A 230 -5.90 -7.58 5.59
C SER A 230 -7.14 -8.30 6.11
N GLY A 231 -8.19 -8.53 5.30
CA GLY A 231 -9.41 -9.13 5.81
C GLY A 231 -10.56 -9.22 4.82
N VAL A 232 -11.70 -9.66 5.33
CA VAL A 232 -12.99 -9.75 4.61
C VAL A 232 -13.99 -8.85 5.30
N ILE A 233 -14.69 -8.02 4.52
CA ILE A 233 -15.76 -7.14 5.01
C ILE A 233 -17.09 -7.72 4.55
N GLN A 234 -18.00 -7.94 5.51
CA GLN A 234 -19.34 -8.47 5.27
C GLN A 234 -20.39 -7.53 5.85
N GLN A 235 -21.53 -7.42 5.20
CA GLN A 235 -22.71 -6.82 5.81
C GLN A 235 -23.21 -7.75 6.90
N ALA A 236 -23.75 -7.20 7.98
CA ALA A 236 -24.35 -7.96 9.05
C ALA A 236 -25.51 -7.18 9.67
N ARG A 237 -26.41 -7.93 10.33
CA ARG A 237 -27.39 -7.35 11.27
C ARG A 237 -26.90 -7.56 12.67
N TRP A 238 -26.75 -6.49 13.41
CA TRP A 238 -26.37 -6.51 14.80
C TRP A 238 -27.61 -6.29 15.68
N GLN A 239 -27.90 -7.27 16.53
CA GLN A 239 -28.97 -7.21 17.52
C GLN A 239 -28.35 -7.16 18.91
N ALA A 240 -28.25 -5.98 19.50
CA ALA A 240 -27.84 -5.84 20.88
C ALA A 240 -28.97 -6.27 21.81
N ASP A 241 -28.61 -6.84 22.98
CA ASP A 241 -29.61 -7.40 23.94
C ASP A 241 -30.57 -6.33 24.46
N ASP A 242 -30.10 -5.07 24.52
CA ASP A 242 -30.84 -3.94 25.09
C ASP A 242 -31.58 -3.10 24.03
N GLU A 243 -31.50 -3.47 22.74
CA GLU A 243 -32.08 -2.68 21.66
C GLU A 243 -33.30 -3.35 21.01
N ALA A 244 -34.38 -2.59 20.84
CA ALA A 244 -35.63 -3.09 20.25
C ALA A 244 -35.51 -3.38 18.75
N SER A 245 -34.53 -2.81 18.04
CA SER A 245 -34.33 -2.98 16.59
C SER A 245 -32.88 -3.34 16.25
N ALA A 246 -32.72 -4.25 15.29
CA ALA A 246 -31.40 -4.59 14.77
C ALA A 246 -30.83 -3.45 13.93
N LEU A 247 -29.52 -3.23 14.03
CA LEU A 247 -28.78 -2.26 13.24
C LEU A 247 -28.07 -2.98 12.07
N GLU A 248 -28.16 -2.44 10.86
CA GLU A 248 -27.34 -2.89 9.75
C GLU A 248 -25.90 -2.31 9.89
N VAL A 249 -24.90 -3.19 9.85
CA VAL A 249 -23.51 -2.89 10.12
C VAL A 249 -22.58 -3.54 9.08
N ALA A 250 -21.34 -3.11 9.04
CA ALA A 250 -20.26 -3.80 8.35
C ALA A 250 -19.37 -4.51 9.37
N VAL A 251 -19.04 -5.76 9.11
CA VAL A 251 -18.14 -6.58 9.93
C VAL A 251 -16.87 -6.84 9.15
N LYS A 252 -15.72 -6.37 9.64
CA LYS A 252 -14.40 -6.70 9.09
C LYS A 252 -13.76 -7.79 9.93
N LEU A 253 -13.56 -8.97 9.34
CA LEU A 253 -12.78 -10.05 9.94
C LEU A 253 -11.36 -10.01 9.39
N TYR A 254 -10.38 -9.89 10.28
CA TYR A 254 -8.98 -9.79 9.91
C TYR A 254 -8.37 -11.15 9.59
N LYS A 255 -7.50 -11.19 8.59
CA LYS A 255 -6.62 -12.32 8.28
C LYS A 255 -5.37 -12.21 9.16
N GLY A 256 -4.77 -13.36 9.53
CA GLY A 256 -3.61 -13.37 10.43
C GLY A 256 -2.26 -13.02 9.81
N ASP A 257 -2.20 -12.90 8.47
CA ASP A 257 -0.93 -12.79 7.74
C ASP A 257 -0.48 -11.32 7.58
N VAL A 258 0.84 -11.11 7.51
CA VAL A 258 1.44 -9.82 7.19
C VAL A 258 1.07 -9.40 5.77
N THR A 259 0.64 -8.16 5.62
CA THR A 259 0.34 -7.56 4.31
C THR A 259 1.53 -6.75 3.78
N SER A 260 1.38 -6.18 2.58
CA SER A 260 2.38 -5.23 2.05
C SER A 260 2.50 -3.95 2.87
N ASP A 261 1.49 -3.61 3.65
CA ASP A 261 1.38 -2.34 4.36
C ASP A 261 1.61 -2.50 5.87
N GLY A 262 1.40 -3.71 6.41
CA GLY A 262 1.64 -3.99 7.82
C GLY A 262 0.91 -5.22 8.35
N SER A 263 0.68 -5.23 9.66
CA SER A 263 -0.06 -6.28 10.34
C SER A 263 -1.54 -5.90 10.45
N PRO A 264 -2.47 -6.82 10.14
CA PRO A 264 -3.90 -6.61 10.36
C PRO A 264 -4.28 -6.23 11.79
N LEU A 265 -3.50 -6.67 12.78
CA LEU A 265 -3.73 -6.29 14.18
C LEU A 265 -3.38 -4.84 14.47
N ASN A 266 -2.29 -4.32 13.86
CA ASN A 266 -1.93 -2.91 13.97
C ASN A 266 -2.99 -2.02 13.31
N GLU A 267 -3.50 -2.42 12.15
CA GLU A 267 -4.63 -1.76 11.48
C GLU A 267 -5.84 -1.66 12.41
N MET A 268 -6.22 -2.78 13.04
CA MET A 268 -7.35 -2.82 13.96
C MET A 268 -7.16 -1.86 15.15
N GLN A 269 -5.98 -1.87 15.76
CA GLN A 269 -5.65 -0.97 16.88
C GLN A 269 -5.70 0.50 16.47
N ALA A 270 -5.17 0.84 15.30
CA ALA A 270 -5.21 2.20 14.77
C ALA A 270 -6.66 2.67 14.51
N CYS A 271 -7.51 1.81 13.92
CA CYS A 271 -8.94 2.09 13.73
C CYS A 271 -9.66 2.38 15.05
N ILE A 272 -9.36 1.59 16.10
CA ILE A 272 -9.95 1.78 17.42
C ILE A 272 -9.48 3.12 18.03
N ALA A 273 -8.19 3.37 18.03
CA ALA A 273 -7.58 4.55 18.65
C ALA A 273 -7.92 5.87 17.91
N ALA A 274 -8.21 5.79 16.60
CA ALA A 274 -8.68 6.94 15.82
C ALA A 274 -10.01 7.50 16.34
N GLY A 275 -10.83 6.67 17.02
CA GLY A 275 -12.10 7.11 17.58
C GLY A 275 -13.11 7.58 16.52
N CYS A 276 -13.95 8.57 16.88
CA CYS A 276 -15.01 9.07 16.00
C CYS A 276 -14.62 10.41 15.36
N HIS A 277 -14.76 10.49 14.04
CA HIS A 277 -14.62 11.73 13.28
C HIS A 277 -15.57 11.73 12.07
N PRO A 278 -16.18 12.87 11.66
CA PRO A 278 -17.14 12.91 10.55
C PRO A 278 -16.62 12.40 9.21
N HIS A 279 -15.31 12.43 9.00
CA HIS A 279 -14.63 12.01 7.78
C HIS A 279 -13.80 10.72 7.94
N LEU A 280 -14.07 9.93 8.98
CA LEU A 280 -13.54 8.56 9.17
C LEU A 280 -14.70 7.58 9.17
N ILE A 281 -14.44 6.34 8.77
CA ILE A 281 -15.44 5.25 8.87
C ILE A 281 -15.63 4.91 10.35
N PRO A 282 -16.83 5.08 10.93
CA PRO A 282 -17.04 4.88 12.36
C PRO A 282 -16.86 3.41 12.77
N VAL A 283 -16.05 3.17 13.78
CA VAL A 283 -15.92 1.85 14.45
C VAL A 283 -16.91 1.80 15.62
N LEU A 284 -17.77 0.79 15.65
CA LEU A 284 -18.83 0.61 16.64
C LEU A 284 -18.40 -0.32 17.78
N GLY A 285 -17.47 -1.24 17.52
CA GLY A 285 -16.97 -2.16 18.53
C GLY A 285 -16.01 -3.21 17.97
N GLU A 286 -15.38 -3.93 18.91
CA GLU A 286 -14.54 -5.10 18.63
C GLU A 286 -15.35 -6.38 18.83
N ILE A 287 -15.14 -7.37 17.98
CA ILE A 287 -15.83 -8.67 18.04
C ILE A 287 -15.23 -9.50 19.16
N GLN A 288 -16.12 -10.05 20.02
CA GLN A 288 -15.78 -10.99 21.09
C GLN A 288 -16.38 -12.38 20.81
N ASP A 289 -15.71 -13.40 21.31
CA ASP A 289 -16.20 -14.81 21.30
C ASP A 289 -16.45 -15.38 19.87
N HIS A 290 -15.65 -14.97 18.88
CA HIS A 290 -15.72 -15.57 17.56
C HIS A 290 -15.33 -17.06 17.61
N PRO A 291 -16.11 -18.00 17.00
CA PRO A 291 -15.93 -19.45 17.16
C PRO A 291 -14.56 -19.97 16.68
N HIS A 292 -13.89 -19.25 15.79
CA HIS A 292 -12.54 -19.59 15.30
C HIS A 292 -11.47 -18.63 15.84
N ALA A 293 -11.74 -17.91 16.93
CA ALA A 293 -10.84 -16.89 17.50
C ALA A 293 -10.36 -15.83 16.49
N ALA A 294 -11.13 -15.59 15.42
CA ALA A 294 -10.82 -14.50 14.48
C ALA A 294 -11.08 -13.15 15.15
N ARG A 295 -10.17 -12.22 14.98
CA ARG A 295 -10.34 -10.84 15.43
C ARG A 295 -11.06 -10.01 14.36
N GLY A 296 -11.84 -9.04 14.79
CA GLY A 296 -12.58 -8.21 13.86
C GLY A 296 -13.20 -6.98 14.49
N LEU A 297 -13.66 -6.08 13.65
CA LEU A 297 -14.37 -4.86 14.01
C LEU A 297 -15.78 -4.87 13.45
N VAL A 298 -16.70 -4.30 14.23
CA VAL A 298 -18.01 -3.89 13.75
C VAL A 298 -17.94 -2.39 13.46
N MET A 299 -18.31 -2.01 12.24
CA MET A 299 -18.24 -0.65 11.71
C MET A 299 -19.62 -0.20 11.24
N ALA A 300 -19.82 1.08 11.11
CA ALA A 300 -21.01 1.62 10.44
C ALA A 300 -21.09 1.09 9.00
N LEU A 301 -22.28 0.67 8.59
CA LEU A 301 -22.53 0.36 7.20
C LEU A 301 -22.62 1.66 6.41
N ILE A 302 -21.71 1.84 5.47
CA ILE A 302 -21.66 3.04 4.61
C ILE A 302 -22.77 2.97 3.56
N ALA A 303 -23.44 4.08 3.35
CA ALA A 303 -24.52 4.16 2.39
C ALA A 303 -24.05 3.81 0.96
N PRO A 304 -24.88 3.12 0.14
CA PRO A 304 -24.52 2.74 -1.23
C PRO A 304 -24.22 3.92 -2.17
N SER A 305 -24.58 5.15 -1.78
CA SER A 305 -24.23 6.37 -2.51
C SER A 305 -22.73 6.73 -2.43
N PHE A 306 -22.00 6.15 -1.49
CA PHE A 306 -20.57 6.33 -1.40
C PHE A 306 -19.83 5.31 -2.29
N VAL A 307 -18.93 5.79 -3.10
CA VAL A 307 -18.08 4.99 -3.97
C VAL A 307 -16.61 5.32 -3.77
N THR A 308 -15.71 4.43 -4.16
CA THR A 308 -14.28 4.69 -4.13
C THR A 308 -13.93 5.82 -5.09
N LEU A 309 -13.15 6.80 -4.63
CA LEU A 309 -12.83 8.02 -5.38
C LEU A 309 -11.95 7.77 -6.61
N ALA A 310 -10.99 6.84 -6.50
CA ALA A 310 -10.10 6.47 -7.59
C ALA A 310 -9.79 4.96 -7.56
N ARG A 311 -9.10 4.48 -8.58
CA ARG A 311 -8.51 3.15 -8.60
C ARG A 311 -7.05 3.22 -8.12
N PRO A 312 -6.52 2.14 -7.50
CA PRO A 312 -5.15 2.13 -7.03
C PRO A 312 -4.13 2.31 -8.15
N PRO A 313 -2.89 2.64 -7.80
CA PRO A 313 -1.79 2.76 -8.75
C PRO A 313 -1.60 1.50 -9.61
N THR A 314 -1.24 1.70 -10.86
CA THR A 314 -0.88 0.64 -11.81
C THR A 314 0.65 0.47 -11.87
N LEU A 315 1.13 -0.53 -12.60
CA LEU A 315 2.56 -0.70 -12.90
C LEU A 315 3.15 0.51 -13.62
N GLU A 316 2.35 1.19 -14.43
CA GLU A 316 2.76 2.36 -15.21
C GLU A 316 2.77 3.62 -14.34
N SER A 317 1.69 3.87 -13.59
CA SER A 317 1.58 5.04 -12.72
C SER A 317 2.44 4.95 -11.45
N CYS A 318 2.87 3.75 -11.05
CA CYS A 318 3.74 3.41 -9.93
C CYS A 318 3.17 3.81 -8.55
N THR A 319 3.11 5.11 -8.27
CA THR A 319 2.66 5.69 -7.01
C THR A 319 1.52 6.69 -7.18
N ARG A 320 0.88 6.77 -8.35
CA ARG A 320 -0.26 7.66 -8.60
C ARG A 320 -1.50 6.86 -8.85
N ASP A 321 -2.59 7.28 -8.22
CA ASP A 321 -3.93 6.75 -8.45
C ASP A 321 -4.40 7.00 -9.88
N THR A 322 -5.40 6.23 -10.30
CA THR A 322 -5.97 6.36 -11.64
C THR A 322 -7.45 6.74 -11.55
N TYR A 323 -7.81 7.85 -12.19
CA TYR A 323 -9.15 8.41 -12.23
C TYR A 323 -9.80 8.09 -13.56
N ALA A 324 -10.80 7.23 -13.58
CA ALA A 324 -11.47 6.82 -14.81
C ALA A 324 -12.72 7.65 -15.06
N GLY A 325 -12.58 8.80 -15.74
CA GLY A 325 -13.71 9.64 -16.13
C GLY A 325 -14.40 10.35 -14.96
N THR A 326 -13.70 10.53 -13.84
CA THR A 326 -14.18 11.30 -12.69
C THR A 326 -14.13 12.79 -13.03
N GLU A 327 -15.28 13.44 -13.08
CA GLU A 327 -15.39 14.90 -13.22
C GLU A 327 -15.87 15.49 -11.88
N LEU A 328 -15.11 16.46 -11.36
CA LEU A 328 -15.41 17.08 -10.07
C LEU A 328 -15.71 18.57 -10.25
N SER A 329 -16.66 19.09 -9.47
CA SER A 329 -16.82 20.53 -9.32
C SER A 329 -15.79 21.09 -8.35
N LEU A 330 -15.42 22.36 -8.48
CA LEU A 330 -14.50 23.03 -7.54
C LEU A 330 -15.05 23.02 -6.10
N SER A 331 -16.35 23.14 -5.92
CA SER A 331 -16.99 23.06 -4.60
C SER A 331 -16.86 21.67 -3.99
N THR A 332 -16.99 20.61 -4.81
CA THR A 332 -16.75 19.22 -4.40
C THR A 332 -15.29 19.02 -3.97
N VAL A 333 -14.32 19.48 -4.78
CA VAL A 333 -12.89 19.40 -4.45
C VAL A 333 -12.58 20.10 -3.14
N LYS A 334 -13.09 21.34 -2.93
CA LYS A 334 -12.91 22.07 -1.67
C LYS A 334 -13.47 21.31 -0.47
N ARG A 335 -14.68 20.80 -0.58
CA ARG A 335 -15.35 20.06 0.51
C ARG A 335 -14.60 18.78 0.87
N MET A 336 -14.17 18.02 -0.14
CA MET A 336 -13.39 16.81 0.06
C MET A 336 -12.03 17.12 0.69
N ALA A 337 -11.30 18.11 0.16
CA ALA A 337 -10.01 18.53 0.68
C ALA A 337 -10.10 18.95 2.15
N ALA A 338 -11.11 19.77 2.50
CA ALA A 338 -11.35 20.19 3.89
C ALA A 338 -11.65 19.00 4.81
N GLY A 339 -12.50 18.06 4.37
CA GLY A 339 -12.86 16.87 5.14
C GLY A 339 -11.67 15.96 5.38
N ILE A 340 -10.88 15.69 4.35
CA ILE A 340 -9.68 14.82 4.46
C ILE A 340 -8.58 15.49 5.29
N ALA A 341 -8.33 16.81 5.12
CA ALA A 341 -7.39 17.52 5.95
C ALA A 341 -7.79 17.49 7.44
N ALA A 342 -9.08 17.66 7.74
CA ALA A 342 -9.60 17.54 9.09
C ALA A 342 -9.43 16.13 9.67
N ALA A 343 -9.69 15.08 8.88
CA ALA A 343 -9.47 13.68 9.27
C ALA A 343 -7.98 13.41 9.59
N CYS A 344 -7.06 13.81 8.71
CA CYS A 344 -5.62 13.65 8.95
C CYS A 344 -5.16 14.44 10.19
N GLY A 345 -5.59 15.68 10.36
CA GLY A 345 -5.30 16.49 11.56
C GLY A 345 -5.81 15.83 12.84
N HIS A 346 -7.01 15.22 12.79
CA HIS A 346 -7.56 14.45 13.90
C HIS A 346 -6.70 13.22 14.23
N LEU A 347 -6.25 12.45 13.23
CA LEU A 347 -5.37 11.30 13.43
C LEU A 347 -4.05 11.72 14.08
N HIS A 348 -3.41 12.77 13.58
CA HIS A 348 -2.16 13.29 14.16
C HIS A 348 -2.35 13.80 15.60
N ALA A 349 -3.50 14.39 15.93
CA ALA A 349 -3.84 14.78 17.31
C ALA A 349 -3.96 13.55 18.24
N HIS A 350 -4.23 12.35 17.70
CA HIS A 350 -4.29 11.09 18.43
C HIS A 350 -2.99 10.27 18.34
N GLY A 351 -1.90 10.84 17.84
CA GLY A 351 -0.62 10.16 17.73
C GLY A 351 -0.57 9.11 16.60
N ILE A 352 -1.41 9.24 15.59
CA ILE A 352 -1.54 8.28 14.49
C ILE A 352 -1.12 8.93 13.18
N ASN A 353 -0.18 8.29 12.47
CA ASN A 353 0.10 8.53 11.06
C ASN A 353 -0.71 7.56 10.21
N HIS A 354 -1.48 8.01 9.23
CA HIS A 354 -2.25 7.13 8.35
C HIS A 354 -1.33 6.32 7.41
N GLY A 355 -0.31 6.97 6.86
CA GLY A 355 0.76 6.35 6.06
C GLY A 355 0.37 5.90 4.65
N ASP A 356 -0.92 5.98 4.27
CA ASP A 356 -1.44 5.55 2.98
C ASP A 356 -2.56 6.45 2.45
N LEU A 357 -2.36 7.76 2.56
CA LEU A 357 -3.33 8.74 2.09
C LEU A 357 -3.37 8.79 0.56
N TYR A 358 -4.29 8.01 0.00
CA TYR A 358 -4.58 7.87 -1.43
C TYR A 358 -6.07 8.07 -1.70
N ALA A 359 -6.42 8.48 -2.92
CA ALA A 359 -7.82 8.60 -3.33
C ALA A 359 -8.54 7.24 -3.38
N HIS A 360 -7.84 6.13 -3.68
CA HIS A 360 -8.45 4.81 -3.65
C HIS A 360 -8.80 4.32 -2.24
N ASN A 361 -8.29 4.98 -1.19
CA ASN A 361 -8.63 4.76 0.22
C ASN A 361 -9.72 5.74 0.72
N ILE A 362 -10.29 6.55 -0.17
CA ILE A 362 -11.35 7.51 0.15
C ILE A 362 -12.65 7.06 -0.50
N LEU A 363 -13.71 6.97 0.30
CA LEU A 363 -15.08 6.85 -0.16
C LEU A 363 -15.70 8.25 -0.26
N TRP A 364 -16.44 8.52 -1.32
CA TRP A 364 -17.10 9.80 -1.53
C TRP A 364 -18.49 9.64 -2.16
N ASN A 365 -19.32 10.66 -2.03
CA ASN A 365 -20.61 10.77 -2.68
C ASN A 365 -20.66 12.00 -3.60
N GLU A 366 -21.71 12.09 -4.44
CA GLU A 366 -21.90 13.21 -5.38
C GLU A 366 -22.02 14.57 -4.68
N GLN A 367 -22.37 14.62 -3.39
CA GLN A 367 -22.43 15.82 -2.58
C GLN A 367 -21.05 16.31 -2.14
N GLY A 368 -19.98 15.51 -2.35
CA GLY A 368 -18.62 15.79 -1.93
C GLY A 368 -18.31 15.42 -0.49
N ASP A 369 -19.21 14.69 0.19
CA ASP A 369 -18.88 14.08 1.47
C ASP A 369 -17.86 12.98 1.26
N SER A 370 -16.87 12.91 2.12
CA SER A 370 -15.75 11.97 1.98
C SER A 370 -15.43 11.29 3.31
N LEU A 371 -15.02 10.01 3.22
CA LEU A 371 -14.62 9.19 4.36
C LEU A 371 -13.25 8.57 4.04
N LEU A 372 -12.27 8.85 4.87
CA LEU A 372 -10.96 8.18 4.80
C LEU A 372 -11.07 6.82 5.47
N GLY A 373 -10.60 5.78 4.78
CA GLY A 373 -10.57 4.40 5.23
C GLY A 373 -9.19 3.79 5.06
N ASP A 374 -9.12 2.47 5.16
CA ASP A 374 -7.92 1.63 5.01
C ASP A 374 -6.72 2.07 5.88
N PHE A 375 -6.76 1.62 7.14
CA PHE A 375 -5.70 1.86 8.13
C PHE A 375 -4.55 0.83 8.05
N GLY A 376 -4.42 0.09 6.96
CA GLY A 376 -3.42 -0.96 6.81
C GLY A 376 -1.98 -0.51 7.02
N ALA A 377 -1.68 0.74 6.67
CA ALA A 377 -0.36 1.35 6.85
C ALA A 377 -0.25 2.26 8.09
N ALA A 378 -1.34 2.40 8.84
CA ALA A 378 -1.38 3.33 9.97
C ALA A 378 -0.44 2.87 11.11
N ALA A 379 0.21 3.83 11.74
CA ALA A 379 1.17 3.59 12.80
C ALA A 379 1.09 4.66 13.89
N PHE A 380 1.30 4.21 15.14
CA PHE A 380 1.55 5.13 16.26
C PHE A 380 2.99 5.63 16.21
N TYR A 381 3.24 6.84 16.65
CA TYR A 381 4.60 7.37 16.77
C TYR A 381 4.97 7.66 18.23
N PRO A 382 6.26 7.50 18.60
CA PRO A 382 6.67 7.44 19.98
C PRO A 382 6.68 8.79 20.70
N ASP A 383 6.82 9.89 19.96
CA ASP A 383 6.98 11.23 20.51
C ASP A 383 6.48 12.32 19.55
N GLN A 384 6.33 13.53 20.09
CA GLN A 384 5.76 14.64 19.35
C GLN A 384 6.68 15.19 18.23
N ASP A 385 8.00 15.15 18.39
CA ASP A 385 8.95 15.60 17.35
C ASP A 385 8.87 14.67 16.12
N THR A 386 8.91 13.37 16.35
CA THR A 386 8.68 12.36 15.31
C THR A 386 7.32 12.55 14.64
N GLY A 387 6.27 12.80 15.43
CA GLY A 387 4.92 13.05 14.94
C GLY A 387 4.83 14.26 14.02
N GLN A 388 5.45 15.37 14.37
CA GLN A 388 5.46 16.59 13.53
C GLN A 388 6.16 16.33 12.18
N ARG A 389 7.25 15.57 12.17
CA ARG A 389 7.96 15.20 10.94
C ARG A 389 7.15 14.26 10.05
N LEU A 390 6.49 13.27 10.65
CA LEU A 390 5.59 12.35 9.96
C LEU A 390 4.39 13.10 9.37
N GLU A 391 3.82 14.06 10.10
CA GLU A 391 2.77 14.94 9.58
C GLU A 391 3.22 15.65 8.30
N ARG A 392 4.46 16.15 8.22
CA ARG A 392 5.00 16.80 7.01
C ARG A 392 5.13 15.83 5.82
N ILE A 393 5.40 14.56 6.09
CA ILE A 393 5.38 13.51 5.06
C ILE A 393 3.94 13.30 4.55
N GLU A 394 2.98 13.15 5.45
CA GLU A 394 1.58 12.92 5.10
C GLU A 394 0.92 14.15 4.44
N VAL A 395 1.31 15.36 4.83
CA VAL A 395 0.94 16.60 4.13
C VAL A 395 1.38 16.57 2.66
N ARG A 396 2.53 15.98 2.34
CA ARG A 396 2.92 15.80 0.93
C ARG A 396 1.94 14.88 0.19
N ALA A 397 1.51 13.78 0.80
CA ALA A 397 0.50 12.91 0.22
C ALA A 397 -0.82 13.65 -0.02
N PHE A 398 -1.24 14.48 0.95
CA PHE A 398 -2.40 15.35 0.80
C PHE A 398 -2.23 16.36 -0.36
N GLY A 399 -1.07 16.97 -0.50
CA GLY A 399 -0.80 17.91 -1.61
C GLY A 399 -0.86 17.22 -2.99
N ILE A 400 -0.39 15.97 -3.09
CA ILE A 400 -0.51 15.16 -4.29
C ILE A 400 -1.99 14.86 -4.58
N LEU A 401 -2.74 14.39 -3.59
CA LEU A 401 -4.18 14.14 -3.70
C LEU A 401 -4.93 15.40 -4.14
N LEU A 402 -4.65 16.57 -3.54
CA LEU A 402 -5.28 17.83 -3.92
C LEU A 402 -4.99 18.20 -5.37
N GLY A 403 -3.75 18.00 -5.84
CA GLY A 403 -3.38 18.19 -7.23
C GLY A 403 -4.17 17.30 -8.18
N GLU A 404 -4.26 15.99 -7.88
CA GLU A 404 -5.01 15.01 -8.66
C GLU A 404 -6.51 15.34 -8.73
N LEU A 405 -7.11 15.79 -7.61
CA LEU A 405 -8.51 16.22 -7.57
C LEU A 405 -8.75 17.48 -8.43
N LEU A 406 -7.82 18.41 -8.41
CA LEU A 406 -7.88 19.62 -9.26
C LEU A 406 -7.71 19.30 -10.75
N ASP A 407 -6.95 18.28 -11.09
CA ASP A 407 -6.81 17.82 -12.47
C ASP A 407 -8.08 17.13 -12.99
N CYS A 408 -8.90 16.56 -12.09
CA CYS A 408 -10.25 16.06 -12.39
C CYS A 408 -11.31 17.18 -12.45
N CYS A 409 -10.91 18.44 -12.18
CA CYS A 409 -11.85 19.57 -12.14
C CYS A 409 -11.73 20.38 -13.42
N GLY A 410 -12.80 20.45 -14.20
CA GLY A 410 -12.85 21.16 -15.50
C GLY A 410 -12.83 22.70 -15.41
N VAL A 411 -12.47 23.31 -14.26
CA VAL A 411 -12.45 24.75 -14.07
C VAL A 411 -11.15 25.39 -14.54
N GLY A 412 -11.23 26.66 -14.99
CA GLY A 412 -10.03 27.42 -15.38
C GLY A 412 -9.07 27.66 -14.21
N GLU A 413 -7.77 27.79 -14.54
CA GLU A 413 -6.68 27.94 -13.55
C GLU A 413 -6.93 29.04 -12.52
N ALA A 414 -7.45 30.20 -12.94
CA ALA A 414 -7.71 31.33 -12.05
C ALA A 414 -8.74 31.05 -10.94
N GLN A 415 -9.70 30.13 -11.18
CA GLN A 415 -10.71 29.78 -10.16
C GLN A 415 -10.16 28.83 -9.10
N ALA A 416 -9.15 28.04 -9.44
CA ALA A 416 -8.49 27.06 -8.57
C ALA A 416 -7.14 27.55 -8.01
N GLU A 417 -6.73 28.79 -8.28
CA GLU A 417 -5.39 29.32 -7.97
C GLU A 417 -5.00 29.11 -6.49
N GLY A 418 -5.85 29.51 -5.55
CA GLY A 418 -5.55 29.35 -4.11
C GLY A 418 -5.36 27.89 -3.68
N LEU A 419 -6.13 26.95 -4.26
CA LEU A 419 -5.96 25.51 -3.98
C LEU A 419 -4.71 24.95 -4.63
N ARG A 420 -4.35 25.38 -5.83
CA ARG A 420 -3.09 24.99 -6.49
C ARG A 420 -1.88 25.52 -5.73
N GLU A 421 -1.94 26.76 -5.22
CA GLU A 421 -0.91 27.32 -4.36
C GLU A 421 -0.77 26.52 -3.06
N LEU A 422 -1.87 26.18 -2.40
CA LEU A 422 -1.86 25.32 -1.22
C LEU A 422 -1.24 23.96 -1.54
N GLY A 423 -1.65 23.30 -2.63
CA GLY A 423 -1.08 22.04 -3.09
C GLY A 423 0.43 22.15 -3.32
N ALA A 424 0.89 23.22 -3.97
CA ALA A 424 2.32 23.48 -4.20
C ALA A 424 3.10 23.65 -2.89
N ARG A 425 2.53 24.31 -1.89
CA ARG A 425 3.11 24.41 -0.54
C ARG A 425 3.22 23.05 0.14
N CYS A 426 2.21 22.20 0.01
CA CYS A 426 2.19 20.87 0.62
C CYS A 426 3.26 19.93 0.01
N VAL A 427 3.64 20.09 -1.26
CA VAL A 427 4.61 19.20 -1.93
C VAL A 427 6.03 19.76 -2.00
N GLN A 428 6.35 20.82 -1.26
CA GLN A 428 7.70 21.37 -1.22
C GLN A 428 8.75 20.31 -0.90
N ALA A 429 9.94 20.42 -1.53
CA ALA A 429 11.04 19.48 -1.31
C ALA A 429 11.55 19.51 0.13
N ASP A 430 11.71 20.71 0.70
CA ASP A 430 12.01 20.88 2.12
C ASP A 430 10.75 20.58 2.95
N ALA A 431 10.77 19.47 3.67
CA ALA A 431 9.65 19.04 4.48
C ALA A 431 9.27 20.06 5.57
N GLN A 432 10.23 20.83 6.10
CA GLN A 432 10.00 21.83 7.12
C GLN A 432 9.21 23.05 6.62
N GLN A 433 9.22 23.29 5.31
CA GLN A 433 8.45 24.39 4.68
C GLN A 433 6.99 23.99 4.36
N ARG A 434 6.63 22.71 4.52
CA ARG A 434 5.25 22.27 4.30
C ARG A 434 4.37 22.74 5.46
N PRO A 435 3.10 23.18 5.24
CA PRO A 435 2.16 23.53 6.32
C PRO A 435 1.82 22.29 7.16
N GLY A 436 1.32 22.45 8.40
CA GLY A 436 0.66 21.38 9.14
C GLY A 436 -0.81 21.26 8.78
N PHE A 437 -1.48 20.14 9.13
CA PHE A 437 -2.91 19.97 8.84
C PHE A 437 -3.79 21.02 9.53
N ALA A 438 -3.41 21.53 10.72
CA ALA A 438 -4.11 22.61 11.38
C ALA A 438 -4.09 23.92 10.56
N GLU A 439 -2.97 24.24 9.92
CA GLU A 439 -2.85 25.40 9.02
C GLU A 439 -3.64 25.15 7.73
N ILE A 440 -3.56 23.97 7.13
CA ILE A 440 -4.30 23.59 5.92
C ILE A 440 -5.80 23.73 6.15
N ALA A 441 -6.32 23.24 7.27
CA ALA A 441 -7.73 23.34 7.63
C ALA A 441 -8.21 24.81 7.77
N GLY A 442 -7.32 25.72 8.17
CA GLY A 442 -7.62 27.16 8.23
C GLY A 442 -7.61 27.88 6.88
N LEU A 443 -7.09 27.24 5.82
CA LEU A 443 -6.99 27.80 4.47
C LEU A 443 -8.07 27.25 3.51
N LEU A 444 -8.74 26.16 3.85
CA LEU A 444 -9.79 25.48 3.08
C LEU A 444 -11.19 25.92 3.51
#